data_65e3684f5cf44902b97a3b5f304050a9
#
_entry.id   65e3684f5cf44902b97a3b5f304050a9
#
_cell.length_a   1.000
_cell.length_b   1.000
_cell.length_c   1.000
_cell.angle_alpha   90.00
_cell.angle_beta   90.00
_cell.angle_gamma   90.00
#
_symmetry.space_group_name_H-M   'P 1'
#
loop_
_entity.id
_entity.type
_entity.pdbx_description
1 polymer ?
#
loop_
_entity_poly.entity_id
_entity_poly.type
_entity_poly.pdbx_seq_one_letter_code
_entity_poly.pdbx_strand_id
1 'polypeptide(L)'
;MKIFRIGAAAVLLLAALLAAQAPAERTVVIDPGHGGLETGAKGRFGNLEKDITLAISLKLKALIEKDMGFEVVLTRDRDVDVPMEARSAVANNHKAALFISIHANGAVQKKAAGSETFFLSLNATDEETRRLAYLENNSTELQTRVDPSADNDLMMILWDMAQNAYIKQSSRLAELVQGELDAMLGTRNRGIKQAPFKVLTGVACPAILVEAAFISNPDEEQKLASDTFQTKVAEAIYRGLARYLKAGQ
;
A
#
# COMPACT_ATOMS: atom_id res chain seq x y z
N MET A 1 -39.81 -48.64 1.30
CA MET A 1 -39.95 -47.24 0.89
C MET A 1 -39.31 -46.24 1.87
N LYS A 2 -38.06 -46.47 2.32
CA LYS A 2 -37.37 -45.58 3.29
C LYS A 2 -35.96 -45.09 2.85
N ILE A 3 -35.49 -45.44 1.66
CA ILE A 3 -34.12 -45.16 1.21
C ILE A 3 -33.99 -43.83 0.42
N PHE A 4 -35.10 -43.23 -0.06
CA PHE A 4 -35.07 -42.03 -0.92
C PHE A 4 -35.07 -40.69 -0.15
N ARG A 5 -35.22 -40.66 1.17
CA ARG A 5 -35.29 -39.40 1.96
C ARG A 5 -33.94 -38.92 2.48
N ILE A 6 -32.89 -39.79 2.50
CA ILE A 6 -31.58 -39.43 3.03
C ILE A 6 -30.73 -38.66 1.96
N GLY A 7 -30.96 -38.96 0.67
CA GLY A 7 -30.23 -38.31 -0.42
C GLY A 7 -30.54 -36.82 -0.59
N ALA A 8 -31.84 -36.43 -0.42
CA ALA A 8 -32.23 -35.03 -0.61
C ALA A 8 -31.73 -34.09 0.50
N ALA A 9 -31.66 -34.57 1.74
CA ALA A 9 -31.17 -33.80 2.89
C ALA A 9 -29.63 -33.59 2.80
N ALA A 10 -28.88 -34.59 2.32
CA ALA A 10 -27.46 -34.50 2.15
C ALA A 10 -27.05 -33.54 0.99
N VAL A 11 -27.83 -33.49 -0.09
CA VAL A 11 -27.62 -32.56 -1.21
C VAL A 11 -27.95 -31.13 -0.82
N LEU A 12 -28.97 -30.91 -0.01
CA LEU A 12 -29.34 -29.59 0.54
C LEU A 12 -28.30 -29.08 1.54
N LEU A 13 -27.72 -29.97 2.38
CA LEU A 13 -26.62 -29.59 3.28
C LEU A 13 -25.34 -29.23 2.52
N LEU A 14 -25.02 -29.98 1.44
CA LEU A 14 -23.83 -29.70 0.61
C LEU A 14 -24.00 -28.40 -0.18
N ALA A 15 -25.22 -28.10 -0.67
CA ALA A 15 -25.52 -26.83 -1.32
C ALA A 15 -25.49 -25.63 -0.35
N ALA A 16 -25.89 -25.83 0.92
CA ALA A 16 -25.80 -24.80 1.96
C ALA A 16 -24.35 -24.56 2.42
N LEU A 17 -23.48 -25.58 2.42
CA LEU A 17 -22.06 -25.41 2.70
C LEU A 17 -21.30 -24.68 1.55
N LEU A 18 -21.74 -24.84 0.30
CA LEU A 18 -21.18 -24.11 -0.85
C LEU A 18 -21.64 -22.64 -0.89
N ALA A 19 -22.75 -22.28 -0.24
CA ALA A 19 -23.26 -20.91 -0.19
C ALA A 19 -22.65 -20.06 0.93
N ALA A 20 -21.84 -20.63 1.81
CA ALA A 20 -21.26 -19.94 2.97
C ALA A 20 -19.79 -19.54 2.78
N GLN A 21 -19.30 -19.41 1.55
CA GLN A 21 -18.05 -18.67 1.34
C GLN A 21 -18.39 -17.18 1.53
N ALA A 22 -17.84 -16.60 2.61
CA ALA A 22 -17.88 -15.14 2.76
C ALA A 22 -17.42 -14.51 1.44
N PRO A 23 -18.09 -13.47 0.95
CA PRO A 23 -17.64 -12.80 -0.27
C PRO A 23 -16.19 -12.42 -0.07
N ALA A 24 -15.32 -12.81 -1.02
CA ALA A 24 -13.92 -12.45 -0.98
C ALA A 24 -13.84 -10.92 -0.78
N GLU A 25 -13.04 -10.50 0.17
CA GLU A 25 -12.79 -9.08 0.42
C GLU A 25 -12.36 -8.43 -0.89
N ARG A 26 -13.19 -7.52 -1.41
CA ARG A 26 -13.00 -6.91 -2.73
C ARG A 26 -12.70 -5.42 -2.64
N THR A 27 -12.19 -4.99 -1.50
CA THR A 27 -11.80 -3.60 -1.27
C THR A 27 -10.28 -3.47 -1.34
N VAL A 28 -9.79 -2.54 -2.15
CA VAL A 28 -8.39 -2.11 -2.15
C VAL A 28 -8.33 -0.73 -1.51
N VAL A 29 -7.47 -0.55 -0.51
CA VAL A 29 -7.22 0.77 0.05
C VAL A 29 -5.93 1.33 -0.55
N ILE A 30 -6.04 2.52 -1.11
CA ILE A 30 -4.90 3.30 -1.62
C ILE A 30 -4.70 4.49 -0.70
N ASP A 31 -3.47 4.68 -0.27
CA ASP A 31 -3.06 5.76 0.59
C ASP A 31 -2.16 6.74 -0.17
N PRO A 32 -2.69 7.89 -0.63
CA PRO A 32 -1.85 8.95 -1.16
C PRO A 32 -1.03 9.56 -0.03
N GLY A 33 0.29 9.39 -0.04
CA GLY A 33 1.17 9.90 1.00
C GLY A 33 1.00 11.42 1.22
N HIS A 34 1.22 11.88 2.46
CA HIS A 34 1.10 13.28 2.88
C HIS A 34 -0.30 13.90 2.67
N GLY A 35 -0.42 15.23 2.58
CA GLY A 35 -1.67 15.96 2.37
C GLY A 35 -1.85 17.13 3.33
N GLY A 36 -2.64 18.14 2.95
CA GLY A 36 -2.89 19.31 3.76
C GLY A 36 -1.62 20.10 4.07
N LEU A 37 -1.30 20.29 5.35
CA LEU A 37 -0.07 20.97 5.80
C LEU A 37 1.17 20.08 5.61
N GLU A 38 1.01 18.79 5.58
CA GLU A 38 2.04 17.80 5.29
C GLU A 38 2.32 17.78 3.78
N THR A 39 3.32 18.52 3.34
CA THR A 39 3.63 18.64 1.91
C THR A 39 4.39 17.44 1.34
N GLY A 40 5.01 16.64 2.21
CA GLY A 40 6.04 15.70 1.82
C GLY A 40 7.28 16.41 1.28
N ALA A 41 8.09 15.71 0.53
CA ALA A 41 9.26 16.26 -0.11
C ALA A 41 8.88 17.31 -1.17
N LYS A 42 9.77 18.32 -1.32
CA LYS A 42 9.62 19.38 -2.31
C LYS A 42 10.71 19.28 -3.36
N GLY A 43 10.32 19.24 -4.61
CA GLY A 43 11.22 19.26 -5.73
C GLY A 43 11.87 20.63 -5.98
N ARG A 44 12.87 20.65 -6.83
CA ARG A 44 13.61 21.88 -7.20
C ARG A 44 12.71 22.89 -7.93
N PHE A 45 11.78 22.42 -8.74
CA PHE A 45 10.87 23.24 -9.52
C PHE A 45 9.59 23.61 -8.77
N GLY A 46 9.49 23.18 -7.51
CA GLY A 46 8.40 23.55 -6.61
C GLY A 46 7.26 22.55 -6.56
N ASN A 47 7.33 21.43 -7.28
CA ASN A 47 6.35 20.38 -7.16
C ASN A 47 6.38 19.77 -5.74
N LEU A 48 5.20 19.45 -5.21
CA LEU A 48 5.04 18.86 -3.89
C LEU A 48 4.70 17.38 -4.01
N GLU A 49 5.25 16.58 -3.15
CA GLU A 49 5.00 15.13 -3.12
C GLU A 49 3.52 14.83 -2.94
N LYS A 50 2.84 15.51 -2.01
CA LYS A 50 1.41 15.32 -1.76
C LYS A 50 0.52 15.43 -3.00
N ASP A 51 0.86 16.31 -3.94
CA ASP A 51 0.07 16.53 -5.16
C ASP A 51 0.31 15.39 -6.17
N ILE A 52 1.54 14.94 -6.28
CA ILE A 52 1.94 13.84 -7.15
C ILE A 52 1.34 12.52 -6.68
N THR A 53 1.43 12.24 -5.38
CA THR A 53 0.88 11.01 -4.78
C THR A 53 -0.62 10.93 -4.94
N LEU A 54 -1.33 12.05 -4.77
CA LEU A 54 -2.77 12.13 -5.01
C LEU A 54 -3.12 11.88 -6.48
N ALA A 55 -2.40 12.50 -7.40
CA ALA A 55 -2.65 12.35 -8.84
C ALA A 55 -2.46 10.89 -9.32
N ILE A 56 -1.38 10.23 -8.88
CA ILE A 56 -1.13 8.81 -9.18
C ILE A 56 -2.23 7.93 -8.56
N SER A 57 -2.61 8.19 -7.31
CA SER A 57 -3.61 7.39 -6.60
C SER A 57 -5.00 7.46 -7.25
N LEU A 58 -5.41 8.64 -7.72
CA LEU A 58 -6.68 8.81 -8.44
C LEU A 58 -6.69 8.04 -9.77
N LYS A 59 -5.57 8.02 -10.50
CA LYS A 59 -5.42 7.24 -11.73
C LYS A 59 -5.45 5.74 -11.45
N LEU A 60 -4.77 5.29 -10.41
CA LEU A 60 -4.76 3.89 -9.99
C LEU A 60 -6.16 3.43 -9.56
N LYS A 61 -6.88 4.25 -8.78
CA LYS A 61 -8.28 3.99 -8.41
C LYS A 61 -9.14 3.73 -9.65
N ALA A 62 -9.08 4.63 -10.62
CA ALA A 62 -9.88 4.51 -11.83
C ALA A 62 -9.59 3.21 -12.62
N LEU A 63 -8.33 2.77 -12.68
CA LEU A 63 -7.93 1.52 -13.33
C LEU A 63 -8.49 0.30 -12.59
N ILE A 64 -8.35 0.26 -11.27
CA ILE A 64 -8.80 -0.88 -10.45
C ILE A 64 -10.33 -1.03 -10.52
N GLU A 65 -11.08 0.05 -10.33
CA GLU A 65 -12.55 0.02 -10.35
C GLU A 65 -13.09 -0.39 -11.72
N LYS A 66 -12.47 0.11 -12.79
CA LYS A 66 -12.89 -0.18 -14.16
C LYS A 66 -12.64 -1.64 -14.56
N ASP A 67 -11.46 -2.17 -14.27
CA ASP A 67 -10.98 -3.38 -14.92
C ASP A 67 -10.95 -4.62 -13.99
N MET A 68 -10.95 -4.42 -12.67
CA MET A 68 -10.91 -5.52 -11.69
C MET A 68 -12.24 -5.75 -10.96
N GLY A 69 -13.15 -4.78 -10.95
CA GLY A 69 -14.39 -4.84 -10.20
C GLY A 69 -14.20 -4.85 -8.68
N PHE A 70 -13.07 -4.31 -8.20
CA PHE A 70 -12.82 -4.06 -6.79
C PHE A 70 -13.34 -2.67 -6.41
N GLU A 71 -13.87 -2.54 -5.20
CA GLU A 71 -14.10 -1.24 -4.59
C GLU A 71 -12.75 -0.62 -4.20
N VAL A 72 -12.58 0.68 -4.46
CA VAL A 72 -11.36 1.39 -4.05
C VAL A 72 -11.68 2.51 -3.09
N VAL A 73 -11.12 2.40 -1.89
CA VAL A 73 -11.19 3.44 -0.86
C VAL A 73 -9.84 4.16 -0.81
N LEU A 74 -9.89 5.49 -0.90
CA LEU A 74 -8.71 6.34 -0.70
C LEU A 74 -8.67 6.82 0.75
N THR A 75 -7.49 6.89 1.38
CA THR A 75 -7.34 7.53 2.69
C THR A 75 -7.59 9.04 2.62
N ARG A 76 -7.33 9.65 1.46
CA ARG A 76 -7.74 11.00 1.07
C ARG A 76 -7.97 11.08 -0.44
N ASP A 77 -8.98 11.81 -0.86
CA ASP A 77 -9.33 12.05 -2.26
C ASP A 77 -9.08 13.50 -2.71
N ARG A 78 -8.56 14.32 -1.80
CA ARG A 78 -8.23 15.74 -2.00
C ARG A 78 -7.06 16.13 -1.09
N ASP A 79 -6.65 17.41 -1.17
CA ASP A 79 -5.58 17.93 -0.34
C ASP A 79 -6.06 18.24 1.08
N VAL A 80 -5.97 17.23 1.97
CA VAL A 80 -6.33 17.30 3.39
C VAL A 80 -5.33 16.52 4.23
N ASP A 81 -5.16 16.94 5.48
CA ASP A 81 -4.37 16.19 6.46
C ASP A 81 -5.11 14.91 6.87
N VAL A 82 -4.38 13.80 6.87
CA VAL A 82 -4.85 12.51 7.40
C VAL A 82 -3.80 11.96 8.36
N PRO A 83 -4.11 11.85 9.65
CA PRO A 83 -3.19 11.30 10.63
C PRO A 83 -2.71 9.89 10.24
N MET A 84 -1.45 9.57 10.58
CA MET A 84 -0.81 8.30 10.20
C MET A 84 -1.64 7.08 10.66
N GLU A 85 -2.13 7.12 11.89
CA GLU A 85 -2.92 6.04 12.49
C GLU A 85 -4.30 5.89 11.81
N ALA A 86 -4.86 6.99 11.28
CA ALA A 86 -6.12 6.95 10.55
C ALA A 86 -5.97 6.22 9.21
N ARG A 87 -4.79 6.28 8.56
CA ARG A 87 -4.53 5.63 7.28
C ARG A 87 -4.64 4.10 7.38
N SER A 88 -3.96 3.49 8.35
CA SER A 88 -4.07 2.05 8.61
C SER A 88 -5.48 1.64 9.12
N ALA A 89 -6.12 2.51 9.92
CA ALA A 89 -7.47 2.26 10.39
C ALA A 89 -8.50 2.22 9.25
N VAL A 90 -8.34 3.03 8.20
CA VAL A 90 -9.20 2.96 6.98
C VAL A 90 -9.12 1.57 6.36
N ALA A 91 -7.92 1.00 6.19
CA ALA A 91 -7.75 -0.33 5.63
C ALA A 91 -8.47 -1.41 6.47
N ASN A 92 -8.30 -1.35 7.79
CA ASN A 92 -8.88 -2.33 8.71
C ASN A 92 -10.42 -2.21 8.79
N ASN A 93 -10.95 -0.98 8.84
CA ASN A 93 -12.39 -0.73 8.91
C ASN A 93 -13.12 -1.18 7.65
N HIS A 94 -12.48 -1.10 6.49
CA HIS A 94 -13.02 -1.57 5.21
C HIS A 94 -12.68 -3.04 4.91
N LYS A 95 -12.01 -3.76 5.83
CA LYS A 95 -11.55 -5.14 5.62
C LYS A 95 -10.83 -5.28 4.28
N ALA A 96 -9.87 -4.40 4.05
CA ALA A 96 -9.18 -4.32 2.77
C ALA A 96 -8.50 -5.64 2.42
N ALA A 97 -8.62 -6.06 1.16
CA ALA A 97 -7.84 -7.15 0.60
C ALA A 97 -6.37 -6.77 0.40
N LEU A 98 -6.11 -5.49 0.12
CA LEU A 98 -4.76 -4.93 -0.12
C LEU A 98 -4.72 -3.47 0.36
N PHE A 99 -3.54 -3.05 0.86
CA PHE A 99 -3.21 -1.67 1.19
C PHE A 99 -1.98 -1.21 0.42
N ILE A 100 -2.07 -0.07 -0.26
CA ILE A 100 -0.98 0.48 -1.06
C ILE A 100 -0.79 1.95 -0.72
N SER A 101 0.34 2.29 -0.06
CA SER A 101 0.75 3.68 0.14
C SER A 101 1.64 4.12 -1.02
N ILE A 102 1.40 5.32 -1.55
CA ILE A 102 2.10 5.87 -2.72
C ILE A 102 2.86 7.13 -2.32
N HIS A 103 4.15 7.16 -2.61
CA HIS A 103 5.10 8.20 -2.27
C HIS A 103 5.99 8.59 -3.48
N ALA A 104 6.72 9.70 -3.34
CA ALA A 104 7.73 10.16 -4.29
C ALA A 104 8.96 10.67 -3.54
N ASN A 105 9.94 9.81 -3.39
CA ASN A 105 11.06 9.84 -2.47
C ASN A 105 11.81 11.18 -2.40
N GLY A 106 12.13 11.60 -1.17
CA GLY A 106 12.94 12.77 -0.87
C GLY A 106 14.33 12.41 -0.36
N ALA A 107 15.34 12.35 -1.22
CA ALA A 107 16.71 12.10 -0.79
C ALA A 107 17.53 13.39 -0.62
N VAL A 108 18.44 13.38 0.38
CA VAL A 108 19.45 14.45 0.53
C VAL A 108 20.40 14.50 -0.68
N GLN A 109 20.75 13.34 -1.22
CA GLN A 109 21.54 13.22 -2.43
C GLN A 109 20.67 13.48 -3.66
N LYS A 110 20.76 14.67 -4.25
CA LYS A 110 20.00 15.08 -5.45
C LYS A 110 20.23 14.21 -6.70
N LYS A 111 21.20 13.30 -6.67
CA LYS A 111 21.48 12.32 -7.73
C LYS A 111 20.80 10.97 -7.49
N ALA A 112 20.15 10.76 -6.33
CA ALA A 112 19.35 9.57 -6.10
C ALA A 112 18.23 9.51 -7.14
N ALA A 113 18.00 8.34 -7.71
CA ALA A 113 17.04 8.14 -8.79
C ALA A 113 16.53 6.70 -8.79
N GLY A 114 15.32 6.49 -9.31
CA GLY A 114 14.71 5.20 -9.52
C GLY A 114 13.48 4.95 -8.67
N SER A 115 12.88 3.77 -8.84
CA SER A 115 11.73 3.31 -8.05
C SER A 115 12.12 2.20 -7.08
N GLU A 116 11.45 2.13 -5.96
CA GLU A 116 11.61 1.08 -4.95
C GLU A 116 10.27 0.79 -4.27
N THR A 117 10.09 -0.46 -3.83
CA THR A 117 8.85 -0.86 -3.14
C THR A 117 9.20 -1.48 -1.80
N PHE A 118 8.48 -1.05 -0.77
CA PHE A 118 8.73 -1.44 0.61
C PHE A 118 7.59 -2.28 1.17
N PHE A 119 7.94 -3.20 2.07
CA PHE A 119 7.01 -3.88 2.97
C PHE A 119 7.48 -3.76 4.42
N LEU A 120 6.58 -4.01 5.36
CA LEU A 120 6.85 -3.83 6.78
C LEU A 120 7.87 -4.85 7.31
N SER A 121 8.83 -4.37 8.10
CA SER A 121 9.72 -5.18 8.95
C SER A 121 10.25 -4.33 10.10
N LEU A 122 10.56 -4.94 11.23
CA LEU A 122 11.23 -4.27 12.34
C LEU A 122 12.65 -3.80 11.99
N ASN A 123 13.29 -4.51 11.05
CA ASN A 123 14.65 -4.20 10.60
C ASN A 123 14.63 -3.60 9.20
N ALA A 124 15.32 -2.48 9.02
CA ALA A 124 15.53 -1.90 7.70
C ALA A 124 16.58 -2.68 6.91
N THR A 125 16.41 -2.77 5.58
CA THR A 125 17.33 -3.44 4.66
C THR A 125 18.73 -2.83 4.69
N ASP A 126 18.80 -1.49 4.77
CA ASP A 126 20.03 -0.72 4.78
C ASP A 126 19.83 0.62 5.51
N GLU A 127 20.91 1.37 5.68
CA GLU A 127 20.88 2.65 6.41
C GLU A 127 20.09 3.73 5.66
N GLU A 128 20.11 3.75 4.33
CA GLU A 128 19.32 4.67 3.50
C GLU A 128 17.82 4.42 3.74
N THR A 129 17.42 3.15 3.73
CA THR A 129 16.05 2.72 4.00
C THR A 129 15.61 3.03 5.43
N ARG A 130 16.50 2.86 6.43
CA ARG A 130 16.22 3.24 7.83
C ARG A 130 15.96 4.73 7.95
N ARG A 131 16.79 5.54 7.28
CA ARG A 131 16.63 6.99 7.27
C ARG A 131 15.34 7.42 6.59
N LEU A 132 14.98 6.81 5.45
CA LEU A 132 13.72 7.09 4.78
C LEU A 132 12.54 6.79 5.70
N ALA A 133 12.48 5.59 6.30
CA ALA A 133 11.42 5.25 7.23
C ALA A 133 11.35 6.22 8.44
N TYR A 134 12.49 6.71 8.92
CA TYR A 134 12.50 7.72 9.98
C TYR A 134 11.87 9.05 9.52
N LEU A 135 12.19 9.51 8.30
CA LEU A 135 11.64 10.76 7.76
C LEU A 135 10.12 10.63 7.54
N GLU A 136 9.68 9.56 6.91
CA GLU A 136 8.25 9.30 6.67
C GLU A 136 7.45 9.15 7.98
N ASN A 137 8.02 8.46 8.96
CA ASN A 137 7.37 8.26 10.26
C ASN A 137 7.25 9.53 11.11
N ASN A 138 8.03 10.57 10.83
CA ASN A 138 8.09 11.81 11.60
C ASN A 138 7.75 13.05 10.76
N SER A 139 7.10 12.84 9.62
CA SER A 139 6.67 13.91 8.73
C SER A 139 5.63 14.83 9.37
N THR A 140 4.88 14.33 10.37
CA THR A 140 3.91 15.11 11.16
C THR A 140 4.53 15.54 12.50
N GLU A 141 4.77 16.83 12.71
CA GLU A 141 5.13 17.38 14.04
C GLU A 141 3.98 17.29 15.07
N LEU A 142 2.78 16.87 14.67
CA LEU A 142 1.62 16.64 15.53
C LEU A 142 1.65 15.24 16.14
N GLN A 143 2.70 14.91 16.89
CA GLN A 143 2.72 13.69 17.69
C GLN A 143 1.84 13.88 18.94
N THR A 144 0.62 13.41 18.89
CA THR A 144 -0.08 13.01 20.11
C THR A 144 0.70 11.86 20.72
N ARG A 145 1.28 12.09 21.92
CA ARG A 145 1.95 11.06 22.72
C ARG A 145 0.96 9.93 22.95
N VAL A 146 1.20 8.78 22.34
CA VAL A 146 0.56 7.54 22.75
C VAL A 146 1.22 7.13 24.05
N ASP A 147 0.41 6.98 25.10
CA ASP A 147 0.86 6.51 26.41
C ASP A 147 1.32 5.05 26.28
N PRO A 148 2.59 4.72 26.61
CA PRO A 148 3.13 3.36 26.48
C PRO A 148 2.63 2.39 27.57
N SER A 149 1.73 2.81 28.47
CA SER A 149 1.36 2.05 29.67
C SER A 149 0.14 1.15 29.51
N ALA A 150 -0.40 0.93 28.31
CA ALA A 150 -1.45 -0.06 28.11
C ALA A 150 -0.84 -1.47 28.02
N ASP A 151 -0.79 -2.12 29.17
CA ASP A 151 -0.41 -3.53 29.38
C ASP A 151 -1.32 -4.45 28.55
N ASN A 152 -0.82 -4.93 27.40
CA ASN A 152 -1.52 -5.92 26.57
C ASN A 152 -0.53 -6.84 25.85
N ASP A 153 0.37 -7.48 26.59
CA ASP A 153 1.36 -8.42 26.06
C ASP A 153 0.72 -9.49 25.15
N LEU A 154 -0.45 -10.01 25.54
CA LEU A 154 -1.17 -11.00 24.73
C LEU A 154 -1.69 -10.41 23.42
N MET A 155 -2.26 -9.21 23.45
CA MET A 155 -2.73 -8.50 22.26
C MET A 155 -1.57 -8.13 21.35
N MET A 156 -0.42 -7.73 21.90
CA MET A 156 0.80 -7.49 21.13
C MET A 156 1.33 -8.77 20.47
N ILE A 157 1.32 -9.90 21.16
CA ILE A 157 1.75 -11.19 20.60
C ILE A 157 0.80 -11.63 19.47
N LEU A 158 -0.52 -11.56 19.67
CA LEU A 158 -1.50 -11.90 18.63
C LEU A 158 -1.41 -10.96 17.44
N TRP A 159 -1.14 -9.68 17.68
CA TRP A 159 -0.90 -8.68 16.68
C TRP A 159 0.36 -8.96 15.86
N ASP A 160 1.46 -9.31 16.54
CA ASP A 160 2.74 -9.66 15.92
C ASP A 160 2.58 -10.94 15.06
N MET A 161 1.82 -11.93 15.53
CA MET A 161 1.49 -13.13 14.76
C MET A 161 0.64 -12.81 13.53
N ALA A 162 -0.36 -11.95 13.63
CA ALA A 162 -1.19 -11.53 12.52
C ALA A 162 -0.38 -10.74 11.47
N GLN A 163 0.48 -9.82 11.91
CA GLN A 163 1.40 -9.10 11.01
C GLN A 163 2.35 -10.04 10.28
N ASN A 164 2.94 -11.01 10.99
CA ASN A 164 3.82 -12.01 10.39
C ASN A 164 3.12 -12.83 9.29
N ALA A 165 1.81 -13.09 9.42
CA ALA A 165 1.03 -13.77 8.38
C ALA A 165 1.00 -12.97 7.06
N TYR A 166 0.96 -11.62 7.12
CA TYR A 166 0.88 -10.76 5.93
C TYR A 166 2.24 -10.34 5.37
N ILE A 167 3.34 -10.43 6.13
CA ILE A 167 4.68 -10.03 5.66
C ILE A 167 5.08 -10.78 4.39
N LYS A 168 4.90 -12.10 4.36
CA LYS A 168 5.22 -12.90 3.17
C LYS A 168 4.37 -12.52 1.96
N GLN A 169 3.11 -12.23 2.17
CA GLN A 169 2.18 -11.81 1.14
C GLN A 169 2.52 -10.40 0.64
N SER A 170 2.87 -9.49 1.56
CA SER A 170 3.34 -8.14 1.25
C SER A 170 4.64 -8.15 0.46
N SER A 171 5.61 -8.98 0.84
CA SER A 171 6.85 -9.16 0.08
C SER A 171 6.57 -9.64 -1.35
N ARG A 172 5.66 -10.62 -1.52
CA ARG A 172 5.28 -11.10 -2.85
C ARG A 172 4.56 -10.04 -3.68
N LEU A 173 3.69 -9.24 -3.06
CA LEU A 173 3.04 -8.11 -3.71
C LEU A 173 4.06 -7.06 -4.14
N ALA A 174 5.01 -6.71 -3.25
CA ALA A 174 6.09 -5.78 -3.55
C ALA A 174 6.95 -6.22 -4.74
N GLU A 175 7.32 -7.51 -4.81
CA GLU A 175 8.06 -8.08 -5.95
C GLU A 175 7.34 -7.89 -7.28
N LEU A 176 6.04 -8.17 -7.31
CA LEU A 176 5.24 -8.07 -8.53
C LEU A 176 5.05 -6.62 -8.97
N VAL A 177 4.78 -5.72 -8.01
CA VAL A 177 4.65 -4.29 -8.30
C VAL A 177 5.99 -3.71 -8.75
N GLN A 178 7.08 -3.98 -8.05
CA GLN A 178 8.41 -3.49 -8.42
C GLN A 178 8.87 -4.00 -9.79
N GLY A 179 8.53 -5.24 -10.13
CA GLY A 179 8.82 -5.81 -11.46
C GLY A 179 8.10 -5.09 -12.60
N GLU A 180 6.86 -4.65 -12.39
CA GLU A 180 6.11 -3.88 -13.38
C GLU A 180 6.61 -2.41 -13.46
N LEU A 181 6.99 -1.79 -12.32
CA LEU A 181 7.62 -0.48 -12.31
C LEU A 181 8.93 -0.49 -13.12
N ASP A 182 9.78 -1.50 -12.91
CA ASP A 182 11.03 -1.69 -13.68
C ASP A 182 10.75 -1.80 -15.18
N ALA A 183 9.79 -2.64 -15.56
CA ALA A 183 9.46 -2.89 -16.96
C ALA A 183 8.87 -1.66 -17.67
N MET A 184 8.15 -0.79 -16.96
CA MET A 184 7.35 0.28 -17.59
C MET A 184 7.94 1.68 -17.48
N LEU A 185 8.68 1.99 -16.41
CA LEU A 185 9.09 3.38 -16.15
C LEU A 185 10.38 3.78 -16.84
N GLY A 186 11.26 2.82 -17.18
CA GLY A 186 12.60 3.11 -17.69
C GLY A 186 13.45 3.94 -16.73
N THR A 187 13.15 3.86 -15.43
CA THR A 187 13.92 4.43 -14.33
C THR A 187 14.79 3.35 -13.70
N ARG A 188 15.75 3.73 -12.84
CA ARG A 188 16.57 2.75 -12.13
C ARG A 188 15.71 1.91 -11.21
N ASN A 189 15.81 0.59 -11.34
CA ASN A 189 15.22 -0.34 -10.38
C ASN A 189 16.10 -0.40 -9.12
N ARG A 190 15.54 -0.01 -7.96
CA ARG A 190 16.22 -0.09 -6.66
C ARG A 190 15.79 -1.31 -5.86
N GLY A 191 14.89 -2.12 -6.43
CA GLY A 191 14.40 -3.38 -5.88
C GLY A 191 13.34 -3.22 -4.81
N ILE A 192 13.08 -4.34 -4.13
CA ILE A 192 12.23 -4.38 -2.95
C ILE A 192 13.09 -4.25 -1.69
N LYS A 193 12.54 -3.58 -0.69
CA LYS A 193 13.19 -3.34 0.59
C LYS A 193 12.20 -3.50 1.74
N GLN A 194 12.71 -3.48 2.96
CA GLN A 194 11.87 -3.56 4.15
C GLN A 194 12.32 -2.55 5.20
N ALA A 195 11.37 -1.99 5.97
CA ALA A 195 11.65 -1.10 7.08
C ALA A 195 10.41 -0.92 7.99
N PRO A 196 10.56 -0.33 9.17
CA PRO A 196 9.48 -0.08 10.11
C PRO A 196 8.67 1.19 9.74
N PHE A 197 7.99 1.17 8.60
CA PHE A 197 7.08 2.25 8.20
C PHE A 197 5.80 2.23 9.05
N LYS A 198 5.52 3.33 9.76
CA LYS A 198 4.32 3.45 10.61
C LYS A 198 3.02 3.28 9.84
N VAL A 199 2.95 3.79 8.61
CA VAL A 199 1.76 3.69 7.75
C VAL A 199 1.40 2.24 7.42
N LEU A 200 2.37 1.33 7.41
CA LEU A 200 2.16 -0.09 7.21
C LEU A 200 1.92 -0.85 8.53
N THR A 201 2.25 -0.22 9.67
CA THR A 201 2.07 -0.83 10.99
C THR A 201 0.57 -0.91 11.30
N GLY A 202 0.14 -2.09 11.69
CA GLY A 202 -1.24 -2.27 12.09
C GLY A 202 -2.22 -2.56 10.97
N VAL A 203 -1.80 -2.63 9.74
CA VAL A 203 -2.63 -3.03 8.61
C VAL A 203 -2.86 -4.54 8.63
N ALA A 204 -4.13 -4.97 8.65
CA ALA A 204 -4.54 -6.37 8.73
C ALA A 204 -4.78 -7.01 7.34
N CYS A 205 -3.94 -6.67 6.36
CA CYS A 205 -3.91 -7.25 5.03
C CYS A 205 -2.52 -7.11 4.41
N PRO A 206 -2.22 -7.72 3.24
CA PRO A 206 -0.98 -7.45 2.51
C PRO A 206 -0.84 -5.95 2.20
N ALA A 207 0.29 -5.35 2.62
CA ALA A 207 0.51 -3.91 2.59
C ALA A 207 1.90 -3.56 2.06
N ILE A 208 1.96 -2.58 1.16
CA ILE A 208 3.20 -2.07 0.57
C ILE A 208 3.22 -0.53 0.54
N LEU A 209 4.43 0.03 0.51
CA LEU A 209 4.67 1.43 0.19
C LEU A 209 5.51 1.48 -1.09
N VAL A 210 5.06 2.28 -2.05
CA VAL A 210 5.69 2.45 -3.36
C VAL A 210 6.31 3.83 -3.44
N GLU A 211 7.62 3.87 -3.63
CA GLU A 211 8.37 5.07 -4.02
C GLU A 211 8.51 5.10 -5.54
N ALA A 212 7.69 5.90 -6.20
CA ALA A 212 7.57 5.88 -7.67
C ALA A 212 8.83 6.41 -8.37
N ALA A 213 9.47 7.42 -7.80
CA ALA A 213 10.71 8.06 -8.26
C ALA A 213 11.17 9.06 -7.19
N PHE A 214 12.30 9.76 -7.41
CA PHE A 214 12.83 10.75 -6.47
C PHE A 214 12.42 12.17 -6.88
N ILE A 215 11.49 12.79 -6.16
CA ILE A 215 11.10 14.19 -6.40
C ILE A 215 12.26 15.16 -6.13
N SER A 216 13.22 14.78 -5.28
CA SER A 216 14.45 15.54 -5.02
C SER A 216 15.43 15.54 -6.19
N ASN A 217 15.28 14.65 -7.16
CA ASN A 217 16.06 14.60 -8.40
C ASN A 217 15.37 15.45 -9.48
N PRO A 218 16.02 16.50 -10.04
CA PRO A 218 15.38 17.41 -10.98
C PRO A 218 14.82 16.74 -12.25
N ASP A 219 15.49 15.70 -12.76
CA ASP A 219 15.03 15.00 -13.96
C ASP A 219 13.82 14.11 -13.65
N GLU A 220 13.79 13.49 -12.47
CA GLU A 220 12.67 12.66 -12.04
C GLU A 220 11.49 13.52 -11.54
N GLU A 221 11.74 14.69 -10.96
CA GLU A 221 10.69 15.65 -10.62
C GLU A 221 9.89 16.05 -11.86
N GLN A 222 10.57 16.35 -12.98
CA GLN A 222 9.89 16.69 -14.24
C GLN A 222 9.04 15.51 -14.76
N LYS A 223 9.54 14.29 -14.64
CA LYS A 223 8.75 13.09 -14.98
C LYS A 223 7.53 12.96 -14.07
N LEU A 224 7.72 13.03 -12.75
CA LEU A 224 6.66 12.93 -11.75
C LEU A 224 5.57 13.99 -11.93
N ALA A 225 5.93 15.19 -12.38
CA ALA A 225 4.98 16.27 -12.69
C ALA A 225 4.19 16.01 -13.99
N SER A 226 4.62 15.07 -14.85
CA SER A 226 3.94 14.82 -16.13
C SER A 226 2.79 13.81 -15.98
N ASP A 227 1.66 14.10 -16.59
CA ASP A 227 0.49 13.23 -16.62
C ASP A 227 0.82 11.83 -17.18
N THR A 228 1.63 11.80 -18.24
CA THR A 228 2.06 10.55 -18.89
C THR A 228 2.85 9.64 -17.95
N PHE A 229 3.77 10.18 -17.16
CA PHE A 229 4.55 9.37 -16.20
C PHE A 229 3.70 8.91 -15.03
N GLN A 230 2.86 9.78 -14.47
CA GLN A 230 1.91 9.41 -13.41
C GLN A 230 0.98 8.29 -13.88
N THR A 231 0.50 8.33 -15.12
CA THR A 231 -0.32 7.26 -15.71
C THR A 231 0.46 5.96 -15.81
N LYS A 232 1.73 5.99 -16.27
CA LYS A 232 2.59 4.80 -16.33
C LYS A 232 2.83 4.20 -14.94
N VAL A 233 3.05 5.03 -13.91
CA VAL A 233 3.19 4.54 -12.52
C VAL A 233 1.91 3.84 -12.08
N ALA A 234 0.74 4.46 -12.28
CA ALA A 234 -0.54 3.86 -11.91
C ALA A 234 -0.79 2.54 -12.66
N GLU A 235 -0.49 2.48 -13.97
CA GLU A 235 -0.60 1.24 -14.76
C GLU A 235 0.36 0.15 -14.30
N ALA A 236 1.60 0.49 -13.93
CA ALA A 236 2.57 -0.47 -13.42
C ALA A 236 2.09 -1.08 -12.08
N ILE A 237 1.65 -0.25 -11.15
CA ILE A 237 1.08 -0.73 -9.88
C ILE A 237 -0.14 -1.61 -10.16
N TYR A 238 -1.07 -1.15 -11.00
CA TYR A 238 -2.26 -1.92 -11.40
C TYR A 238 -1.90 -3.32 -11.95
N ARG A 239 -0.91 -3.42 -12.84
CA ARG A 239 -0.47 -4.72 -13.41
C ARG A 239 0.13 -5.63 -12.33
N GLY A 240 0.93 -5.08 -11.42
CA GLY A 240 1.48 -5.82 -10.28
C GLY A 240 0.37 -6.39 -9.39
N LEU A 241 -0.66 -5.58 -9.06
CA LEU A 241 -1.84 -6.02 -8.32
C LEU A 241 -2.62 -7.10 -9.06
N ALA A 242 -2.86 -6.93 -10.37
CA ALA A 242 -3.57 -7.91 -11.18
C ALA A 242 -2.88 -9.28 -11.20
N ARG A 243 -1.54 -9.28 -11.30
CA ARG A 243 -0.73 -10.50 -11.23
C ARG A 243 -0.80 -11.15 -9.85
N TYR A 244 -0.74 -10.34 -8.78
CA TYR A 244 -0.83 -10.83 -7.41
C TYR A 244 -2.19 -11.51 -7.15
N LEU A 245 -3.28 -10.86 -7.49
CA LEU A 245 -4.63 -11.38 -7.27
C LEU A 245 -4.93 -12.65 -8.10
N LYS A 246 -4.38 -12.74 -9.32
CA LYS A 246 -4.50 -13.97 -10.14
C LYS A 246 -3.71 -15.15 -9.58
N ALA A 247 -2.57 -14.89 -8.94
CA ALA A 247 -1.73 -15.94 -8.37
C ALA A 247 -2.27 -16.49 -7.03
N GLY A 248 -3.18 -15.79 -6.39
CA GLY A 248 -3.84 -16.18 -5.14
C GLY A 248 -5.18 -16.92 -5.32
N GLN A 249 -5.64 -17.08 -6.56
CA GLN A 249 -6.80 -17.90 -6.94
C GLN A 249 -6.35 -19.31 -7.34
#